data_7dc84270480494db3c6fd8723150a25c
#
_entry.id   7dc84270480494db3c6fd8723150a25c
#
_cell.length_a   1.000
_cell.length_b   1.000
_cell.length_c   1.000
_cell.angle_alpha   90.00
_cell.angle_beta   90.00
_cell.angle_gamma   90.00
#
_symmetry.space_group_name_H-M   'P 1'
#
loop_
_entity.id
_entity.type
_entity.pdbx_description
1 polymer ?
#
loop_
_entity_poly.entity_id
_entity_poly.type
_entity_poly.pdbx_seq_one_letter_code
_entity_poly.pdbx_strand_id
1 'polypeptide(L)'
;LSSSSAASDVYKRQVYSLAAPRRTHPVTGDVHVSTLKPIGSPAVQKGINTDKGTIQEFHLEPASQDEIDNTVAVMGGEDWQMWIEALDDAGVLADGAKTTAYTYIGDKITWDIYWHGTIGAAKKDLDKRVVAIRERLAAKGGDARVSVLKAVVTQASAAIPAMPIYLAILFKVMKARGSHEGCIEQINRLFREAIYGDKPVSYTHLRAH
;
A
#
# COMPACT_ATOMS: atom_id res chain seq x y z
N LEU A 1 -41.02 -9.52 -14.09
CA LEU A 1 -40.14 -8.42 -14.55
C LEU A 1 -39.58 -7.68 -13.34
N SER A 2 -38.67 -8.22 -12.56
CA SER A 2 -37.79 -7.49 -11.65
C SER A 2 -36.78 -8.40 -10.94
N SER A 3 -35.96 -9.16 -11.66
CA SER A 3 -34.95 -10.02 -11.03
C SER A 3 -33.51 -9.69 -11.46
N SER A 4 -33.27 -8.54 -12.13
CA SER A 4 -31.93 -8.20 -12.63
C SER A 4 -31.10 -7.26 -11.75
N SER A 5 -31.68 -6.66 -10.69
CA SER A 5 -30.95 -5.68 -9.90
C SER A 5 -30.11 -6.25 -8.75
N ALA A 6 -30.51 -7.39 -8.18
CA ALA A 6 -29.81 -7.97 -7.03
C ALA A 6 -28.46 -8.63 -7.39
N ALA A 7 -28.35 -9.21 -8.57
CA ALA A 7 -27.11 -9.85 -9.01
C ALA A 7 -26.01 -8.84 -9.40
N SER A 8 -26.37 -7.63 -9.87
CA SER A 8 -25.40 -6.59 -10.22
C SER A 8 -24.77 -5.92 -9.00
N ASP A 9 -25.42 -5.95 -7.85
CA ASP A 9 -24.91 -5.32 -6.63
C ASP A 9 -23.85 -6.17 -5.91
N VAL A 10 -23.83 -7.46 -6.11
CA VAL A 10 -22.86 -8.39 -5.47
C VAL A 10 -21.44 -8.15 -5.99
N TYR A 11 -21.28 -7.69 -7.22
CA TYR A 11 -19.97 -7.51 -7.87
C TYR A 11 -19.46 -6.07 -7.89
N LYS A 12 -20.09 -5.16 -7.17
CA LYS A 12 -19.68 -3.73 -7.15
C LYS A 12 -18.43 -3.45 -6.29
N ARG A 13 -17.96 -4.42 -5.53
CA ARG A 13 -16.77 -4.29 -4.69
C ARG A 13 -15.82 -5.44 -4.97
N GLN A 14 -14.72 -5.14 -5.60
CA GLN A 14 -13.69 -6.10 -5.91
C GLN A 14 -12.41 -5.73 -5.18
N VAL A 15 -11.82 -6.71 -4.48
CA VAL A 15 -10.53 -6.55 -3.82
C VAL A 15 -9.53 -7.41 -4.60
N TYR A 16 -8.56 -6.75 -5.22
CA TYR A 16 -7.42 -7.43 -5.83
C TYR A 16 -6.30 -7.50 -4.79
N SER A 17 -5.84 -8.71 -4.49
CA SER A 17 -4.69 -8.93 -3.64
C SER A 17 -3.56 -9.51 -4.48
N LEU A 18 -2.69 -8.64 -4.95
CA LEU A 18 -1.51 -8.98 -5.77
C LEU A 18 -0.22 -8.80 -4.98
N ALA A 19 -0.30 -8.84 -3.64
CA ALA A 19 0.84 -8.68 -2.77
C ALA A 19 1.79 -9.88 -2.91
N ALA A 20 2.73 -9.78 -3.82
CA ALA A 20 3.79 -10.75 -4.05
C ALA A 20 5.13 -10.02 -4.17
N PRO A 21 6.24 -10.66 -3.79
CA PRO A 21 7.58 -10.08 -4.02
C PRO A 21 8.01 -10.15 -5.48
N ARG A 22 7.16 -10.64 -6.37
CA ARG A 22 7.44 -10.91 -7.77
C ARG A 22 6.25 -10.56 -8.64
N ARG A 23 6.51 -9.97 -9.81
CA ARG A 23 5.53 -9.65 -10.84
C ARG A 23 6.04 -10.04 -12.21
N THR A 24 5.20 -10.64 -13.04
CA THR A 24 5.45 -10.77 -14.47
C THR A 24 4.69 -9.66 -15.20
N HIS A 25 5.40 -8.85 -15.98
CA HIS A 25 4.78 -7.77 -16.75
C HIS A 25 3.87 -8.37 -17.85
N PRO A 26 2.57 -7.99 -17.91
CA PRO A 26 1.61 -8.72 -18.76
C PRO A 26 1.83 -8.51 -20.25
N VAL A 27 2.52 -7.44 -20.67
CA VAL A 27 2.76 -7.14 -22.09
C VAL A 27 4.13 -7.65 -22.54
N THR A 28 5.19 -7.39 -21.74
CA THR A 28 6.56 -7.73 -22.14
C THR A 28 6.97 -9.14 -21.72
N GLY A 29 6.32 -9.71 -20.71
CA GLY A 29 6.72 -11.00 -20.13
C GLY A 29 7.90 -10.91 -19.15
N ASP A 30 8.45 -9.71 -18.92
CA ASP A 30 9.57 -9.53 -18.01
C ASP A 30 9.19 -9.88 -16.58
N VAL A 31 10.10 -10.50 -15.87
CA VAL A 31 9.90 -10.90 -14.48
C VAL A 31 10.68 -9.97 -13.56
N HIS A 32 9.95 -9.21 -12.75
CA HIS A 32 10.48 -8.29 -11.76
C HIS A 32 10.42 -8.90 -10.35
N VAL A 33 11.43 -8.62 -9.53
CA VAL A 33 11.52 -9.07 -8.14
C VAL A 33 11.81 -7.88 -7.25
N SER A 34 10.99 -7.67 -6.22
CA SER A 34 11.19 -6.58 -5.28
C SER A 34 12.23 -6.92 -4.20
N THR A 35 12.92 -5.90 -3.74
CA THR A 35 13.87 -5.98 -2.64
C THR A 35 13.56 -4.94 -1.58
N LEU A 36 13.97 -5.18 -0.34
CA LEU A 36 13.91 -4.22 0.76
C LEU A 36 15.35 -3.79 1.08
N LYS A 37 15.78 -2.70 0.49
CA LYS A 37 17.14 -2.17 0.67
C LYS A 37 17.13 -0.65 0.75
N PRO A 38 18.09 -0.04 1.47
CA PRO A 38 18.31 1.40 1.45
C PRO A 38 18.79 1.86 0.07
N ILE A 39 18.65 3.14 -0.25
CA ILE A 39 19.19 3.75 -1.46
C ILE A 39 20.33 4.70 -1.07
N GLY A 40 21.44 4.59 -1.76
CA GLY A 40 22.59 5.48 -1.64
C GLY A 40 23.61 5.06 -0.60
N SER A 41 23.24 4.71 0.61
CA SER A 41 24.15 4.35 1.70
C SER A 41 23.71 3.07 2.42
N PRO A 42 24.65 2.28 2.96
CA PRO A 42 24.32 1.14 3.81
C PRO A 42 23.53 1.58 5.04
N ALA A 43 22.67 0.70 5.55
CA ALA A 43 21.92 0.94 6.78
C ALA A 43 22.10 -0.22 7.76
N VAL A 44 22.11 0.12 9.05
CA VAL A 44 22.09 -0.86 10.15
C VAL A 44 20.83 -0.65 10.96
N GLN A 45 20.05 -1.70 11.11
CA GLN A 45 18.78 -1.66 11.82
C GLN A 45 18.69 -2.78 12.85
N LYS A 46 18.13 -2.47 14.02
CA LYS A 46 17.81 -3.48 15.01
C LYS A 46 16.40 -4.01 14.80
N GLY A 47 16.23 -5.32 14.94
CA GLY A 47 14.93 -5.95 14.87
C GLY A 47 14.82 -7.07 15.90
N ILE A 48 13.66 -7.67 15.96
CA ILE A 48 13.40 -8.82 16.82
C ILE A 48 13.17 -10.08 15.98
N ASN A 49 13.84 -11.15 16.32
CA ASN A 49 13.46 -12.46 15.84
C ASN A 49 12.20 -12.90 16.62
N THR A 50 11.06 -12.91 15.95
CA THR A 50 9.76 -13.19 16.60
C THR A 50 9.62 -14.62 17.08
N ASP A 51 10.36 -15.57 16.48
CA ASP A 51 10.31 -16.99 16.87
C ASP A 51 11.13 -17.25 18.13
N LYS A 52 12.26 -16.56 18.27
CA LYS A 52 13.20 -16.73 19.38
C LYS A 52 13.09 -15.67 20.47
N GLY A 53 12.41 -14.56 20.21
CA GLY A 53 12.32 -13.41 21.12
C GLY A 53 13.65 -12.68 21.32
N THR A 54 14.62 -12.82 20.41
CA THR A 54 15.95 -12.23 20.53
C THR A 54 16.11 -11.02 19.65
N ILE A 55 16.85 -10.01 20.12
CA ILE A 55 17.24 -8.85 19.31
C ILE A 55 18.39 -9.27 18.39
N GLN A 56 18.31 -8.81 17.14
CA GLN A 56 19.34 -8.99 16.12
C GLN A 56 19.59 -7.71 15.35
N GLU A 57 20.76 -7.57 14.77
CA GLU A 57 21.10 -6.46 13.88
C GLU A 57 21.05 -6.93 12.44
N PHE A 58 20.50 -6.06 11.58
CA PHE A 58 20.43 -6.24 10.14
C PHE A 58 21.37 -5.22 9.50
N HIS A 59 22.34 -5.72 8.75
CA HIS A 59 23.23 -4.92 7.93
C HIS A 59 22.72 -4.99 6.49
N LEU A 60 22.34 -3.86 5.92
CA LEU A 60 21.73 -3.78 4.62
C LEU A 60 22.60 -2.95 3.69
N GLU A 61 23.06 -3.57 2.62
CA GLU A 61 23.78 -2.90 1.54
C GLU A 61 22.82 -2.06 0.70
N PRO A 62 23.31 -0.96 0.08
CA PRO A 62 22.49 -0.13 -0.79
C PRO A 62 22.00 -0.92 -2.00
N ALA A 63 20.81 -0.57 -2.47
CA ALA A 63 20.24 -1.14 -3.68
C ALA A 63 20.99 -0.67 -4.93
N SER A 64 21.14 -1.56 -5.90
CA SER A 64 21.50 -1.17 -7.27
C SER A 64 20.33 -0.48 -7.97
N GLN A 65 20.58 0.20 -9.10
CA GLN A 65 19.51 0.81 -9.87
C GLN A 65 18.51 -0.22 -10.37
N ASP A 66 18.97 -1.38 -10.83
CA ASP A 66 18.11 -2.48 -11.28
C ASP A 66 17.20 -2.99 -10.16
N GLU A 67 17.69 -3.08 -8.92
CA GLU A 67 16.88 -3.47 -7.76
C GLU A 67 15.83 -2.42 -7.41
N ILE A 68 16.14 -1.13 -7.57
CA ILE A 68 15.19 -0.03 -7.41
C ILE A 68 14.09 -0.14 -8.46
N ASP A 69 14.47 -0.24 -9.74
CA ASP A 69 13.53 -0.26 -10.86
C ASP A 69 12.64 -1.51 -10.81
N ASN A 70 13.20 -2.67 -10.50
CA ASN A 70 12.43 -3.90 -10.30
C ASN A 70 11.44 -3.76 -9.13
N THR A 71 11.85 -3.14 -8.03
CA THR A 71 10.95 -2.92 -6.88
C THR A 71 9.82 -1.97 -7.24
N VAL A 72 10.09 -0.91 -8.00
CA VAL A 72 9.07 0.01 -8.51
C VAL A 72 8.11 -0.73 -9.44
N ALA A 73 8.60 -1.58 -10.34
CA ALA A 73 7.76 -2.38 -11.23
C ALA A 73 6.83 -3.34 -10.47
N VAL A 74 7.29 -3.91 -9.32
CA VAL A 74 6.47 -4.84 -8.51
C VAL A 74 5.49 -4.12 -7.61
N MET A 75 5.91 -3.03 -6.95
CA MET A 75 5.16 -2.41 -5.83
C MET A 75 4.72 -0.96 -6.11
N GLY A 76 5.03 -0.42 -7.27
CA GLY A 76 4.57 0.89 -7.72
C GLY A 76 3.14 0.86 -8.24
N GLY A 77 2.75 1.91 -8.94
CA GLY A 77 1.38 2.11 -9.40
C GLY A 77 1.09 1.63 -10.82
N GLU A 78 2.10 1.10 -11.54
CA GLU A 78 1.93 0.74 -12.95
C GLU A 78 0.87 -0.36 -13.15
N ASP A 79 0.94 -1.42 -12.37
CA ASP A 79 -0.02 -2.52 -12.47
C ASP A 79 -1.46 -2.05 -12.20
N TRP A 80 -1.63 -1.23 -11.18
CA TRP A 80 -2.93 -0.62 -10.88
C TRP A 80 -3.45 0.25 -12.02
N GLN A 81 -2.58 1.07 -12.60
CA GLN A 81 -2.95 1.90 -13.76
C GLN A 81 -3.36 1.03 -14.95
N MET A 82 -2.59 0.00 -15.30
CA MET A 82 -2.90 -0.94 -16.38
C MET A 82 -4.24 -1.64 -16.18
N TRP A 83 -4.57 -2.05 -14.95
CA TRP A 83 -5.86 -2.63 -14.63
C TRP A 83 -7.01 -1.66 -14.87
N ILE A 84 -6.88 -0.41 -14.41
CA ILE A 84 -7.94 0.59 -14.61
C ILE A 84 -8.10 0.93 -16.09
N GLU A 85 -7.00 1.05 -16.83
CA GLU A 85 -7.03 1.27 -18.27
C GLU A 85 -7.73 0.14 -19.01
N ALA A 86 -7.37 -1.09 -18.73
CA ALA A 86 -7.97 -2.26 -19.37
C ALA A 86 -9.47 -2.40 -19.06
N LEU A 87 -9.88 -2.15 -17.81
CA LEU A 87 -11.30 -2.22 -17.42
C LEU A 87 -12.12 -1.08 -18.03
N ASP A 88 -11.54 0.11 -18.14
CA ASP A 88 -12.20 1.26 -18.78
C ASP A 88 -12.34 1.07 -20.28
N ASP A 89 -11.28 0.62 -20.96
CA ASP A 89 -11.30 0.33 -22.40
C ASP A 89 -12.27 -0.80 -22.76
N ALA A 90 -12.43 -1.77 -21.86
CA ALA A 90 -13.45 -2.81 -21.99
C ALA A 90 -14.88 -2.34 -21.70
N GLY A 91 -15.06 -1.10 -21.23
CA GLY A 91 -16.38 -0.53 -20.93
C GLY A 91 -17.09 -1.15 -19.73
N VAL A 92 -16.35 -1.82 -18.82
CA VAL A 92 -16.93 -2.52 -17.67
C VAL A 92 -16.88 -1.74 -16.36
N LEU A 93 -16.29 -0.55 -16.35
CA LEU A 93 -16.32 0.34 -15.20
C LEU A 93 -17.66 1.06 -15.09
N ALA A 94 -18.28 0.96 -13.92
CA ALA A 94 -19.50 1.68 -13.62
C ALA A 94 -19.26 3.20 -13.51
N ASP A 95 -20.30 4.01 -13.78
CA ASP A 95 -20.28 5.42 -13.47
C ASP A 95 -20.09 5.62 -11.95
N GLY A 96 -19.25 6.60 -11.59
CA GLY A 96 -18.89 6.85 -10.20
C GLY A 96 -17.96 5.79 -9.57
N ALA A 97 -17.34 4.91 -10.37
CA ALA A 97 -16.42 3.88 -9.88
C ALA A 97 -15.31 4.51 -9.02
N LYS A 98 -15.06 3.93 -7.86
CA LYS A 98 -13.99 4.35 -6.94
C LYS A 98 -12.99 3.24 -6.77
N THR A 99 -11.71 3.59 -6.86
CA THR A 99 -10.60 2.65 -6.65
C THR A 99 -9.63 3.18 -5.61
N THR A 100 -8.99 2.29 -4.88
CA THR A 100 -7.95 2.67 -3.92
C THR A 100 -6.84 1.64 -3.88
N ALA A 101 -5.61 2.14 -3.86
CA ALA A 101 -4.44 1.33 -3.56
C ALA A 101 -4.02 1.54 -2.10
N TYR A 102 -3.55 0.49 -1.46
CA TYR A 102 -3.13 0.51 -0.07
C TYR A 102 -1.63 0.78 0.04
N THR A 103 -1.26 1.61 0.98
CA THR A 103 0.13 1.97 1.24
C THR A 103 0.40 2.11 2.74
N TYR A 104 1.70 2.26 3.06
CA TYR A 104 2.21 2.61 4.39
C TYR A 104 3.26 3.71 4.22
N ILE A 105 3.43 4.57 5.22
CA ILE A 105 4.47 5.61 5.21
C ILE A 105 5.59 5.24 6.18
N GLY A 106 5.25 4.68 7.33
CA GLY A 106 6.17 4.44 8.42
C GLY A 106 6.54 5.72 9.19
N ASP A 107 7.30 5.55 10.28
CA ASP A 107 7.87 6.64 11.06
C ASP A 107 9.37 6.79 10.74
N LYS A 108 9.96 7.91 11.15
CA LYS A 108 11.37 8.26 10.92
C LYS A 108 12.35 7.14 11.28
N ILE A 109 12.05 6.36 12.31
CA ILE A 109 12.88 5.22 12.72
C ILE A 109 13.00 4.12 11.64
N THR A 110 12.06 4.09 10.70
CA THR A 110 12.06 3.11 9.59
C THR A 110 12.47 3.73 8.25
N TRP A 111 12.68 5.06 8.18
CA TRP A 111 12.84 5.74 6.92
C TRP A 111 14.07 5.34 6.14
N ASP A 112 15.19 5.04 6.79
CA ASP A 112 16.45 4.70 6.10
C ASP A 112 16.31 3.43 5.24
N ILE A 113 15.49 2.47 5.68
CA ILE A 113 15.27 1.22 4.97
C ILE A 113 13.92 1.18 4.22
N TYR A 114 12.96 2.06 4.59
CA TYR A 114 11.61 2.03 4.04
C TYR A 114 11.35 3.23 3.13
N TRP A 115 11.18 4.46 3.68
CA TRP A 115 10.81 5.64 2.91
C TRP A 115 11.92 6.15 1.98
N HIS A 116 13.18 6.04 2.42
CA HIS A 116 14.37 6.37 1.62
C HIS A 116 14.96 5.14 0.91
N GLY A 117 14.29 3.99 1.01
CA GLY A 117 14.68 2.76 0.35
C GLY A 117 13.86 2.45 -0.92
N THR A 118 14.06 1.24 -1.43
CA THR A 118 13.42 0.73 -2.65
C THR A 118 11.89 0.76 -2.54
N ILE A 119 11.35 0.42 -1.37
CA ILE A 119 9.90 0.45 -1.14
C ILE A 119 9.36 1.88 -1.22
N GLY A 120 10.08 2.86 -0.65
CA GLY A 120 9.71 4.27 -0.74
C GLY A 120 9.72 4.80 -2.17
N ALA A 121 10.66 4.36 -3.00
CA ALA A 121 10.66 4.67 -4.43
C ALA A 121 9.39 4.16 -5.11
N ALA A 122 8.99 2.92 -4.85
CA ALA A 122 7.75 2.34 -5.36
C ALA A 122 6.50 3.10 -4.86
N LYS A 123 6.47 3.53 -3.59
CA LYS A 123 5.35 4.33 -3.05
C LYS A 123 5.24 5.70 -3.69
N LYS A 124 6.35 6.33 -4.01
CA LYS A 124 6.37 7.60 -4.77
C LYS A 124 5.85 7.43 -6.21
N ASP A 125 6.12 6.29 -6.85
CA ASP A 125 5.54 5.97 -8.16
C ASP A 125 4.01 5.77 -8.05
N LEU A 126 3.55 5.06 -7.03
CA LEU A 126 2.13 4.89 -6.74
C LEU A 126 1.41 6.25 -6.61
N ASP A 127 2.01 7.19 -5.87
CA ASP A 127 1.48 8.55 -5.68
C ASP A 127 1.45 9.37 -6.99
N LYS A 128 2.36 9.11 -7.92
CA LYS A 128 2.33 9.73 -9.24
C LYS A 128 1.22 9.14 -10.12
N ARG A 129 1.10 7.81 -10.14
CA ARG A 129 0.16 7.11 -11.01
C ARG A 129 -1.30 7.36 -10.64
N VAL A 130 -1.61 7.55 -9.35
CA VAL A 130 -2.99 7.85 -8.91
C VAL A 130 -3.57 9.10 -9.57
N VAL A 131 -2.73 10.07 -9.96
CA VAL A 131 -3.19 11.29 -10.63
C VAL A 131 -3.80 10.95 -11.99
N ALA A 132 -3.08 10.21 -12.82
CA ALA A 132 -3.56 9.77 -14.14
C ALA A 132 -4.81 8.87 -14.04
N ILE A 133 -4.82 7.95 -13.06
CA ILE A 133 -5.99 7.10 -12.82
C ILE A 133 -7.22 7.93 -12.43
N ARG A 134 -7.04 8.92 -11.56
CA ARG A 134 -8.12 9.83 -11.14
C ARG A 134 -8.66 10.66 -12.32
N GLU A 135 -7.78 11.21 -13.14
CA GLU A 135 -8.17 11.98 -14.32
C GLU A 135 -9.00 11.12 -15.28
N ARG A 136 -8.59 9.88 -15.51
CA ARG A 136 -9.34 8.94 -16.36
C ARG A 136 -10.73 8.64 -15.80
N LEU A 137 -10.84 8.37 -14.51
CA LEU A 137 -12.11 8.04 -13.86
C LEU A 137 -13.04 9.25 -13.71
N ALA A 138 -12.49 10.47 -13.62
CA ALA A 138 -13.26 11.70 -13.45
C ALA A 138 -14.29 11.93 -14.56
N ALA A 139 -13.99 11.49 -15.80
CA ALA A 139 -14.91 11.57 -16.94
C ALA A 139 -16.23 10.82 -16.71
N LYS A 140 -16.24 9.82 -15.82
CA LYS A 140 -17.40 9.02 -15.42
C LYS A 140 -17.85 9.32 -13.97
N GLY A 141 -17.42 10.44 -13.38
CA GLY A 141 -17.71 10.79 -11.99
C GLY A 141 -17.03 9.90 -10.96
N GLY A 142 -16.03 9.11 -11.36
CA GLY A 142 -15.26 8.23 -10.49
C GLY A 142 -14.11 8.94 -9.75
N ASP A 143 -13.40 8.18 -8.91
CA ASP A 143 -12.27 8.71 -8.15
C ASP A 143 -11.23 7.59 -7.87
N ALA A 144 -9.97 7.99 -7.70
CA ALA A 144 -8.88 7.11 -7.30
C ALA A 144 -8.10 7.71 -6.14
N ARG A 145 -7.75 6.90 -5.16
CA ARG A 145 -7.03 7.34 -3.95
C ARG A 145 -5.95 6.36 -3.54
N VAL A 146 -4.89 6.88 -2.94
CA VAL A 146 -3.92 6.09 -2.21
C VAL A 146 -4.27 6.16 -0.73
N SER A 147 -4.54 5.02 -0.12
CA SER A 147 -4.98 4.92 1.28
C SER A 147 -3.85 4.43 2.16
N VAL A 148 -3.42 5.28 3.09
CA VAL A 148 -2.41 4.90 4.10
C VAL A 148 -3.08 4.09 5.19
N LEU A 149 -2.72 2.82 5.27
CA LEU A 149 -3.32 1.91 6.24
C LEU A 149 -2.48 1.78 7.52
N LYS A 150 -3.15 1.38 8.57
CA LYS A 150 -2.52 0.93 9.80
C LYS A 150 -1.63 -0.28 9.51
N ALA A 151 -0.39 -0.22 9.95
CA ALA A 151 0.52 -1.36 9.86
C ALA A 151 0.07 -2.50 10.78
N VAL A 152 0.31 -3.72 10.33
CA VAL A 152 0.03 -4.94 11.08
C VAL A 152 1.24 -5.86 10.99
N VAL A 153 1.57 -6.51 12.10
CA VAL A 153 2.63 -7.52 12.11
C VAL A 153 2.03 -8.85 11.68
N THR A 154 2.47 -9.30 10.52
CA THR A 154 2.16 -10.63 9.96
C THR A 154 3.44 -11.44 9.88
N GLN A 155 3.36 -12.71 9.54
CA GLN A 155 4.53 -13.54 9.29
C GLN A 155 5.47 -12.92 8.23
N ALA A 156 4.92 -12.38 7.15
CA ALA A 156 5.69 -11.71 6.12
C ALA A 156 6.35 -10.41 6.60
N SER A 157 5.62 -9.58 7.35
CA SER A 157 6.12 -8.29 7.83
C SER A 157 7.01 -8.41 9.08
N ALA A 158 6.99 -9.55 9.77
CA ALA A 158 7.89 -9.82 10.89
C ALA A 158 9.38 -9.83 10.50
N ALA A 159 9.66 -10.09 9.22
CA ALA A 159 11.02 -10.05 8.67
C ALA A 159 11.53 -8.62 8.39
N ILE A 160 10.67 -7.60 8.45
CA ILE A 160 11.07 -6.20 8.21
C ILE A 160 11.84 -5.69 9.44
N PRO A 161 13.10 -5.26 9.30
CA PRO A 161 13.89 -4.73 10.41
C PRO A 161 13.18 -3.58 11.13
N ALA A 162 13.36 -3.45 12.43
CA ALA A 162 12.75 -2.47 13.33
C ALA A 162 11.21 -2.53 13.46
N MET A 163 10.47 -2.94 12.43
CA MET A 163 9.01 -2.81 12.39
C MET A 163 8.29 -3.58 13.51
N PRO A 164 8.55 -4.88 13.78
CA PRO A 164 7.81 -5.61 14.79
C PRO A 164 8.00 -5.03 16.20
N ILE A 165 9.23 -4.69 16.58
CA ILE A 165 9.53 -4.13 17.90
C ILE A 165 8.93 -2.73 18.06
N TYR A 166 9.04 -1.90 17.02
CA TYR A 166 8.44 -0.56 16.99
C TYR A 166 6.91 -0.65 17.18
N LEU A 167 6.24 -1.50 16.41
CA LEU A 167 4.78 -1.65 16.49
C LEU A 167 4.33 -2.24 17.83
N ALA A 168 5.08 -3.18 18.41
CA ALA A 168 4.76 -3.72 19.71
C ALA A 168 4.74 -2.63 20.79
N ILE A 169 5.75 -1.76 20.80
CA ILE A 169 5.85 -0.64 21.74
C ILE A 169 4.76 0.40 21.45
N LEU A 170 4.59 0.79 20.19
CA LEU A 170 3.59 1.77 19.77
C LEU A 170 2.19 1.34 20.18
N PHE A 171 1.80 0.10 19.87
CA PHE A 171 0.46 -0.39 20.20
C PHE A 171 0.23 -0.51 21.70
N LYS A 172 1.26 -0.85 22.47
CA LYS A 172 1.17 -0.83 23.94
C LYS A 172 0.84 0.57 24.47
N VAL A 173 1.52 1.59 23.94
CA VAL A 173 1.27 2.99 24.33
C VAL A 173 -0.10 3.45 23.86
N MET A 174 -0.47 3.15 22.62
CA MET A 174 -1.78 3.52 22.08
C MET A 174 -2.93 2.89 22.86
N LYS A 175 -2.81 1.61 23.25
CA LYS A 175 -3.82 0.94 24.08
C LYS A 175 -3.93 1.57 25.47
N ALA A 176 -2.80 1.90 26.08
CA ALA A 176 -2.80 2.58 27.39
C ALA A 176 -3.43 3.98 27.33
N ARG A 177 -3.36 4.66 26.18
CA ARG A 177 -3.97 5.98 25.95
C ARG A 177 -5.40 5.95 25.39
N GLY A 178 -5.95 4.77 25.11
CA GLY A 178 -7.27 4.63 24.48
C GLY A 178 -7.34 5.12 23.04
N SER A 179 -6.19 5.29 22.36
CA SER A 179 -6.11 5.77 20.97
C SER A 179 -5.86 4.65 19.95
N HIS A 180 -5.84 3.39 20.42
CA HIS A 180 -5.62 2.26 19.53
C HIS A 180 -6.88 1.96 18.72
N GLU A 181 -6.69 1.92 17.39
CA GLU A 181 -7.70 1.48 16.42
C GLU A 181 -7.19 0.18 15.77
N GLY A 182 -8.02 -0.85 15.66
CA GLY A 182 -7.69 -2.08 14.95
C GLY A 182 -7.78 -1.92 13.42
N CYS A 183 -7.34 -2.92 12.68
CA CYS A 183 -7.36 -2.85 11.21
C CYS A 183 -8.78 -2.80 10.65
N ILE A 184 -9.72 -3.53 11.25
CA ILE A 184 -11.13 -3.54 10.82
C ILE A 184 -11.77 -2.19 11.07
N GLU A 185 -11.55 -1.60 12.24
CA GLU A 185 -12.11 -0.29 12.59
C GLU A 185 -11.56 0.78 11.65
N GLN A 186 -10.26 0.77 11.36
CA GLN A 186 -9.65 1.72 10.43
C GLN A 186 -10.21 1.57 9.02
N ILE A 187 -10.32 0.35 8.49
CA ILE A 187 -10.87 0.12 7.15
C ILE A 187 -12.34 0.54 7.08
N ASN A 188 -13.14 0.22 8.10
CA ASN A 188 -14.52 0.69 8.16
C ASN A 188 -14.60 2.21 8.14
N ARG A 189 -13.78 2.89 8.92
CA ARG A 189 -13.69 4.36 8.93
C ARG A 189 -13.23 4.92 7.58
N LEU A 190 -12.20 4.29 6.96
CA LEU A 190 -11.72 4.67 5.64
C LEU A 190 -12.85 4.65 4.60
N PHE A 191 -13.63 3.58 4.56
CA PHE A 191 -14.74 3.48 3.60
C PHE A 191 -15.85 4.46 3.91
N ARG A 192 -16.30 4.55 5.17
CA ARG A 192 -17.41 5.43 5.57
C ARG A 192 -17.10 6.91 5.40
N GLU A 193 -15.92 7.35 5.80
CA GLU A 193 -15.61 8.77 5.93
C GLU A 193 -14.79 9.32 4.78
N ALA A 194 -13.85 8.52 4.24
CA ALA A 194 -12.92 9.00 3.23
C ALA A 194 -13.33 8.60 1.81
N ILE A 195 -13.77 7.36 1.56
CA ILE A 195 -14.07 6.89 0.20
C ILE A 195 -15.50 7.24 -0.19
N TYR A 196 -16.45 7.04 0.70
CA TYR A 196 -17.88 7.27 0.45
C TYR A 196 -18.49 8.40 1.29
N GLY A 197 -17.71 9.07 2.13
CA GLY A 197 -18.15 10.22 2.90
C GLY A 197 -18.16 11.51 2.07
N ASP A 198 -18.93 12.48 2.52
CA ASP A 198 -19.11 13.79 1.87
C ASP A 198 -17.95 14.77 2.12
N LYS A 199 -17.02 14.41 2.98
CA LYS A 199 -15.87 15.27 3.28
C LYS A 199 -14.87 15.23 2.14
N PRO A 200 -14.51 16.37 1.53
CA PRO A 200 -13.39 16.42 0.61
C PRO A 200 -12.15 15.95 1.36
N VAL A 201 -11.56 14.85 0.90
CA VAL A 201 -10.28 14.41 1.44
C VAL A 201 -9.22 15.34 0.87
N SER A 202 -8.89 16.39 1.61
CA SER A 202 -7.57 16.99 1.48
C SER A 202 -6.53 15.89 1.79
N TYR A 203 -5.33 15.97 1.23
CA TYR A 203 -4.18 15.15 1.57
C TYR A 203 -3.89 15.22 3.08
N THR A 204 -4.76 14.67 3.85
CA THR A 204 -4.51 14.41 5.25
C THR A 204 -3.77 13.09 5.26
N HIS A 205 -2.45 13.20 5.41
CA HIS A 205 -1.75 12.14 6.08
C HIS A 205 -2.59 11.82 7.31
N LEU A 206 -3.34 10.73 7.26
CA LEU A 206 -3.85 10.10 8.46
C LEU A 206 -2.60 9.61 9.20
N ARG A 207 -1.94 10.56 9.86
CA ARG A 207 -0.90 10.23 10.81
C ARG A 207 -1.60 9.36 11.84
N ALA A 208 -1.23 8.10 11.88
CA ALA A 208 -1.41 7.34 13.08
C ALA A 208 -0.52 8.02 14.14
N HIS A 209 -1.14 8.89 14.92
CA HIS A 209 -0.54 9.45 16.12
C HIS A 209 -0.54 8.41 17.22
#